data_6cb630193935c8a6a0aa15744fbca64e
#
_entry.id   6cb630193935c8a6a0aa15744fbca64e
#
_cell.length_a   1.000
_cell.length_b   1.000
_cell.length_c   1.000
_cell.angle_alpha   90.00
_cell.angle_beta   90.00
_cell.angle_gamma   90.00
#
_symmetry.space_group_name_H-M   'P 1'
#
loop_
_entity.id
_entity.type
_entity.pdbx_description
1 polymer ?
#
loop_
_entity_poly.entity_id
_entity_poly.type
_entity_poly.pdbx_seq_one_letter_code
_entity_poly.pdbx_strand_id
1 'polypeptide(L)'
;MSDEFNTPNRTFKDGHDPIWTALDKSDDDSSSAGGGSQQFYNSSYVTTTEDGKLKIATEVGKTKWVRYDPIKKIWKQEVAYFKSGMMQSWEKFCFTGGIVEVDVILPGDPFIGGLWPAIWMLGNLGRATYESSTNNIWPWSFNTCDRELQPAQAISACNAQNHFGLNPFQGRGATEIDIIEIMTGDSNGPLPSTDPPISLPYADMTLQVSALVIGLGDMSSKG
;
A
#
# COMPACT_ATOMS: atom_id res chain seq x y z
N MET A 1 -7.91 17.50 -10.94
CA MET A 1 -6.48 17.76 -10.71
C MET A 1 -5.71 16.99 -11.77
N SER A 2 -4.66 17.55 -12.31
CA SER A 2 -3.74 16.85 -13.21
C SER A 2 -2.31 17.22 -12.80
N ASP A 3 -1.38 16.28 -12.95
CA ASP A 3 0.04 16.52 -12.81
C ASP A 3 0.75 15.84 -13.98
N GLU A 4 1.20 16.65 -14.90
CA GLU A 4 1.84 16.21 -16.15
C GLU A 4 3.35 15.99 -16.00
N PHE A 5 3.89 16.22 -14.80
CA PHE A 5 5.30 16.06 -14.46
C PHE A 5 6.29 16.81 -15.36
N ASN A 6 5.86 17.90 -15.99
CA ASN A 6 6.60 18.64 -17.03
C ASN A 6 7.80 19.43 -16.50
N THR A 7 7.94 19.63 -15.22
CA THR A 7 9.10 20.30 -14.63
C THR A 7 10.22 19.30 -14.42
N PRO A 8 11.34 19.38 -15.14
CA PRO A 8 12.46 18.45 -14.99
C PRO A 8 13.10 18.50 -13.61
N ASN A 9 13.67 17.38 -13.19
CA ASN A 9 14.43 17.26 -11.93
C ASN A 9 13.65 17.68 -10.68
N ARG A 10 12.33 17.56 -10.72
CA ARG A 10 11.46 17.86 -9.58
C ARG A 10 11.76 16.88 -8.44
N THR A 11 11.87 17.40 -7.24
CA THR A 11 12.05 16.59 -6.05
C THR A 11 10.74 16.41 -5.31
N PHE A 12 10.47 15.19 -4.86
CA PHE A 12 9.30 14.83 -4.07
C PHE A 12 9.67 14.51 -2.62
N LYS A 13 10.87 14.89 -2.20
CA LYS A 13 11.26 14.77 -0.81
C LYS A 13 10.24 15.50 0.08
N ASP A 14 10.03 15.00 1.28
CA ASP A 14 9.05 15.57 2.19
C ASP A 14 9.21 17.07 2.39
N GLY A 15 8.10 17.80 2.31
CA GLY A 15 8.06 19.26 2.38
C GLY A 15 8.41 20.03 1.10
N HIS A 16 8.86 19.35 0.03
CA HIS A 16 9.28 20.01 -1.20
C HIS A 16 8.19 20.12 -2.28
N ASP A 17 7.20 19.26 -2.22
CA ASP A 17 6.10 19.21 -3.18
C ASP A 17 4.75 19.39 -2.50
N PRO A 18 3.83 20.20 -3.06
CA PRO A 18 2.54 20.47 -2.41
C PRO A 18 1.55 19.30 -2.48
N ILE A 19 1.74 18.35 -3.40
CA ILE A 19 0.80 17.26 -3.68
C ILE A 19 1.40 15.91 -3.31
N TRP A 20 2.69 15.75 -3.54
CA TRP A 20 3.36 14.45 -3.47
C TRP A 20 4.43 14.41 -2.39
N THR A 21 4.61 13.23 -1.83
CA THR A 21 5.75 12.91 -0.95
C THR A 21 6.33 11.57 -1.36
N ALA A 22 7.61 11.55 -1.68
CA ALA A 22 8.37 10.32 -1.83
C ALA A 22 8.91 9.86 -0.47
N LEU A 23 8.83 8.58 -0.20
CA LEU A 23 9.20 8.01 1.09
C LEU A 23 10.71 7.79 1.23
N ASP A 24 11.20 7.99 2.46
CA ASP A 24 12.55 7.62 2.91
C ASP A 24 12.44 6.66 4.10
N LYS A 25 12.11 5.39 3.85
CA LYS A 25 11.92 4.37 4.89
C LYS A 25 11.92 2.96 4.35
N SER A 26 12.07 1.98 5.23
CA SER A 26 11.71 0.60 4.94
C SER A 26 10.21 0.43 4.81
N ASP A 27 9.79 -0.60 4.12
CA ASP A 27 8.43 -1.09 4.22
C ASP A 27 8.24 -1.80 5.56
N ASP A 28 7.23 -1.42 6.34
CA ASP A 28 6.99 -2.02 7.64
C ASP A 28 6.30 -3.38 7.53
N ASP A 29 5.68 -3.69 6.38
CA ASP A 29 5.01 -4.97 6.12
C ASP A 29 5.97 -6.15 5.87
N SER A 30 7.26 -5.94 6.05
CA SER A 30 8.27 -7.00 5.91
C SER A 30 8.11 -8.19 6.87
N SER A 31 7.13 -8.13 7.78
CA SER A 31 6.81 -9.21 8.71
C SER A 31 5.77 -10.19 8.22
N SER A 32 5.07 -9.94 7.13
CA SER A 32 4.09 -10.87 6.60
C SER A 32 4.77 -12.11 6.05
N ALA A 33 4.33 -13.25 6.54
CA ALA A 33 4.79 -14.56 6.14
C ALA A 33 4.62 -14.74 4.62
N GLY A 34 5.70 -14.71 3.87
CA GLY A 34 5.64 -14.97 2.42
C GLY A 34 6.59 -14.15 1.55
N GLY A 35 7.54 -13.46 2.10
CA GLY A 35 8.54 -12.74 1.31
C GLY A 35 8.35 -11.25 1.35
N GLY A 36 8.54 -10.69 2.52
CA GLY A 36 8.45 -9.25 2.75
C GLY A 36 9.30 -8.43 1.79
N SER A 37 8.93 -7.19 1.63
CA SER A 37 9.62 -6.21 0.79
C SER A 37 11.12 -6.24 0.99
N GLN A 38 11.87 -6.34 -0.08
CA GLN A 38 13.33 -6.42 -0.03
C GLN A 38 14.00 -5.06 -0.27
N GLN A 39 13.20 -4.04 -0.57
CA GLN A 39 13.68 -2.70 -0.85
C GLN A 39 13.62 -1.80 0.37
N PHE A 40 14.44 -0.76 0.31
CA PHE A 40 14.31 0.44 1.10
C PHE A 40 13.86 1.56 0.19
N TYR A 41 12.75 2.23 0.51
CA TYR A 41 12.28 3.40 -0.22
C TYR A 41 13.19 4.58 0.06
N ASN A 42 13.58 5.26 -1.00
CA ASN A 42 14.42 6.44 -0.94
C ASN A 42 13.90 7.50 -1.89
N SER A 43 13.65 8.68 -1.38
CA SER A 43 13.06 9.79 -2.15
C SER A 43 13.89 10.21 -3.36
N SER A 44 15.20 9.96 -3.39
CA SER A 44 16.04 10.23 -4.55
C SER A 44 15.77 9.33 -5.76
N TYR A 45 15.01 8.26 -5.57
CA TYR A 45 14.58 7.35 -6.64
C TYR A 45 13.24 7.76 -7.28
N VAL A 46 12.69 8.91 -6.86
CA VAL A 46 11.48 9.50 -7.42
C VAL A 46 11.79 10.91 -7.91
N THR A 47 11.72 11.11 -9.20
CA THR A 47 12.03 12.40 -9.84
C THR A 47 11.27 12.55 -11.15
N THR A 48 11.40 13.69 -11.78
CA THR A 48 10.89 13.93 -13.14
C THR A 48 12.02 13.99 -14.13
N THR A 49 11.76 13.51 -15.34
CA THR A 49 12.73 13.47 -16.45
C THR A 49 12.68 14.74 -17.29
N GLU A 50 13.68 14.93 -18.14
CA GLU A 50 13.74 16.06 -19.07
C GLU A 50 12.63 16.02 -20.13
N ASP A 51 12.12 14.84 -20.44
CA ASP A 51 11.01 14.65 -21.38
C ASP A 51 9.63 14.66 -20.70
N GLY A 52 9.56 15.16 -19.46
CA GLY A 52 8.29 15.44 -18.79
C GLY A 52 7.56 14.18 -18.30
N LYS A 53 8.27 13.29 -17.62
CA LYS A 53 7.68 12.08 -17.02
C LYS A 53 8.08 11.93 -15.56
N LEU A 54 7.19 11.40 -14.75
CA LEU A 54 7.55 10.86 -13.44
C LEU A 54 8.39 9.60 -13.63
N LYS A 55 9.54 9.55 -12.99
CA LYS A 55 10.41 8.38 -12.94
C LYS A 55 10.50 7.85 -11.53
N ILE A 56 10.07 6.60 -11.35
CA ILE A 56 10.31 5.82 -10.14
C ILE A 56 11.30 4.73 -10.51
N ALA A 57 12.46 4.73 -9.85
CA ALA A 57 13.55 3.83 -10.19
C ALA A 57 13.74 2.76 -9.10
N THR A 58 14.28 1.61 -9.51
CA THR A 58 14.75 0.56 -8.62
C THR A 58 16.20 0.23 -8.95
N GLU A 59 17.02 0.01 -7.93
CA GLU A 59 18.45 -0.25 -8.06
C GLU A 59 18.88 -1.30 -7.03
N VAL A 60 19.84 -2.15 -7.42
CA VAL A 60 20.56 -3.00 -6.49
C VAL A 60 21.50 -2.12 -5.67
N GLY A 61 21.28 -2.08 -4.37
CA GLY A 61 22.08 -1.22 -3.49
C GLY A 61 21.79 -1.49 -2.02
N LYS A 62 22.86 -1.63 -1.23
CA LYS A 62 22.76 -1.91 0.20
C LYS A 62 22.37 -0.67 0.99
N THR A 63 21.30 -0.78 1.77
CA THR A 63 20.90 0.21 2.77
C THR A 63 20.85 -0.44 4.14
N LYS A 64 21.29 0.29 5.16
CA LYS A 64 21.22 -0.14 6.56
C LYS A 64 20.45 0.90 7.35
N TRP A 65 19.56 0.43 8.21
CA TRP A 65 18.83 1.28 9.16
C TRP A 65 18.68 0.58 10.49
N VAL A 66 18.20 1.30 11.47
CA VAL A 66 17.93 0.76 12.80
C VAL A 66 16.43 0.79 13.04
N ARG A 67 15.86 -0.33 13.45
CA ARG A 67 14.44 -0.48 13.78
C ARG A 67 14.29 -0.93 15.23
N TYR A 68 13.32 -0.38 15.92
CA TYR A 68 12.96 -0.85 17.25
C TYR A 68 12.03 -2.06 17.14
N ASP A 69 12.36 -3.15 17.81
CA ASP A 69 11.51 -4.32 17.97
C ASP A 69 10.72 -4.16 19.27
N PRO A 70 9.41 -3.87 19.21
CA PRO A 70 8.61 -3.59 20.40
C PRO A 70 8.37 -4.85 21.26
N ILE A 71 8.43 -6.04 20.65
CA ILE A 71 8.24 -7.31 21.36
C ILE A 71 9.50 -7.63 22.18
N LYS A 72 10.66 -7.54 21.55
CA LYS A 72 11.95 -7.81 22.19
C LYS A 72 12.50 -6.61 22.95
N LYS A 73 11.90 -5.43 22.78
CA LYS A 73 12.33 -4.15 23.39
C LYS A 73 13.81 -3.81 23.10
N ILE A 74 14.27 -4.10 21.89
CA ILE A 74 15.64 -3.84 21.45
C ILE A 74 15.66 -3.11 20.11
N TRP A 75 16.75 -2.40 19.89
CA TRP A 75 17.05 -1.85 18.57
C TRP A 75 17.80 -2.89 17.75
N LYS A 76 17.36 -3.12 16.52
CA LYS A 76 18.00 -4.03 15.58
C LYS A 76 18.50 -3.25 14.37
N GLN A 77 19.65 -3.65 13.88
CA GLN A 77 20.11 -3.21 12.57
C GLN A 77 19.48 -4.12 11.50
N GLU A 78 18.80 -3.48 10.57
CA GLU A 78 18.20 -4.11 9.41
C GLU A 78 18.98 -3.75 8.13
N VAL A 79 18.85 -4.56 7.11
CA VAL A 79 19.55 -4.39 5.83
C VAL A 79 18.63 -4.72 4.69
N ALA A 80 18.55 -3.81 3.71
CA ALA A 80 17.97 -4.10 2.39
C ALA A 80 19.07 -4.09 1.32
N TYR A 81 18.87 -4.86 0.27
CA TYR A 81 19.80 -4.96 -0.86
C TYR A 81 19.26 -4.32 -2.14
N PHE A 82 18.05 -3.78 -2.07
CA PHE A 82 17.42 -3.02 -3.13
C PHE A 82 17.00 -1.66 -2.60
N LYS A 83 17.04 -0.67 -3.47
CA LYS A 83 16.48 0.65 -3.25
C LYS A 83 15.41 0.88 -4.29
N SER A 84 14.32 1.47 -3.89
CA SER A 84 13.22 1.80 -4.79
C SER A 84 12.60 3.13 -4.41
N GLY A 85 11.66 3.61 -5.20
CA GLY A 85 10.86 4.77 -4.88
C GLY A 85 9.41 4.39 -4.60
N MET A 86 8.80 5.10 -3.68
CA MET A 86 7.36 5.12 -3.47
C MET A 86 6.90 6.54 -3.27
N MET A 87 5.90 6.97 -4.01
CA MET A 87 5.33 8.31 -3.94
C MET A 87 3.87 8.23 -3.50
N GLN A 88 3.45 9.13 -2.62
CA GLN A 88 2.09 9.18 -2.09
C GLN A 88 1.59 10.62 -1.95
N SER A 89 0.26 10.80 -1.96
CA SER A 89 -0.41 12.08 -1.71
C SER A 89 -1.01 12.18 -0.30
N TRP A 90 -0.63 11.30 0.61
CA TRP A 90 -1.17 11.24 1.97
C TRP A 90 -1.05 12.59 2.69
N GLU A 91 -2.15 13.05 3.33
CA GLU A 91 -2.30 14.38 3.95
C GLU A 91 -2.11 15.60 3.02
N LYS A 92 -1.98 15.39 1.71
CA LYS A 92 -1.81 16.49 0.75
C LYS A 92 -2.97 16.60 -0.23
N PHE A 93 -3.39 15.46 -0.77
CA PHE A 93 -4.49 15.42 -1.71
C PHE A 93 -5.32 14.15 -1.52
N CYS A 94 -6.64 14.32 -1.42
CA CYS A 94 -7.61 13.22 -1.43
C CYS A 94 -8.88 13.66 -2.17
N PHE A 95 -9.70 12.68 -2.56
CA PHE A 95 -10.97 12.92 -3.23
C PHE A 95 -11.99 11.83 -2.84
N THR A 96 -13.27 12.12 -3.02
CA THR A 96 -14.37 11.21 -2.67
C THR A 96 -14.98 10.49 -3.87
N GLY A 97 -14.61 10.86 -5.07
CA GLY A 97 -15.07 10.24 -6.30
C GLY A 97 -14.50 10.97 -7.50
N GLY A 98 -14.38 10.24 -8.61
CA GLY A 98 -13.82 10.80 -9.83
C GLY A 98 -13.36 9.71 -10.79
N ILE A 99 -12.68 10.15 -11.82
CA ILE A 99 -11.96 9.30 -12.78
C ILE A 99 -10.47 9.50 -12.52
N VAL A 100 -9.76 8.39 -12.39
CA VAL A 100 -8.30 8.38 -12.31
C VAL A 100 -7.79 7.83 -13.63
N GLU A 101 -6.96 8.62 -14.29
CA GLU A 101 -6.30 8.26 -15.56
C GLU A 101 -4.79 8.40 -15.38
N VAL A 102 -4.05 7.37 -15.75
CA VAL A 102 -2.60 7.34 -15.64
C VAL A 102 -2.00 6.78 -16.92
N ASP A 103 -1.09 7.53 -17.54
CA ASP A 103 -0.23 7.02 -18.59
C ASP A 103 1.04 6.45 -17.96
N VAL A 104 1.35 5.17 -18.22
CA VAL A 104 2.44 4.45 -17.56
C VAL A 104 3.29 3.65 -18.53
N ILE A 105 4.60 3.71 -18.32
CA ILE A 105 5.59 2.82 -18.94
C ILE A 105 6.08 1.86 -17.87
N LEU A 106 5.85 0.57 -18.10
CA LEU A 106 6.21 -0.47 -17.14
C LEU A 106 7.71 -0.78 -17.17
N PRO A 107 8.32 -1.04 -16.00
CA PRO A 107 9.75 -1.35 -15.90
C PRO A 107 10.03 -2.83 -16.15
N GLY A 108 11.30 -3.13 -16.42
CA GLY A 108 11.86 -4.47 -16.37
C GLY A 108 11.57 -5.34 -17.58
N ASP A 109 11.79 -6.62 -17.40
CA ASP A 109 11.54 -7.68 -18.39
C ASP A 109 10.25 -8.42 -17.99
N PRO A 110 9.36 -8.71 -18.93
CA PRO A 110 8.06 -9.32 -18.63
C PRO A 110 8.14 -10.73 -18.05
N PHE A 111 9.29 -11.42 -18.19
CA PHE A 111 9.49 -12.79 -17.72
C PHE A 111 10.50 -12.92 -16.57
N ILE A 112 11.07 -11.81 -16.11
CA ILE A 112 12.02 -11.81 -15.00
C ILE A 112 11.36 -11.21 -13.76
N GLY A 113 11.13 -12.04 -12.75
CA GLY A 113 10.53 -11.64 -11.49
C GLY A 113 11.39 -10.67 -10.67
N GLY A 114 10.77 -10.03 -9.68
CA GLY A 114 11.43 -9.17 -8.70
C GLY A 114 10.96 -7.73 -8.69
N LEU A 115 10.27 -7.26 -9.74
CA LEU A 115 9.61 -5.96 -9.76
C LEU A 115 8.10 -6.13 -9.64
N TRP A 116 7.51 -5.26 -8.84
CA TRP A 116 6.08 -5.17 -8.62
C TRP A 116 5.65 -3.69 -8.69
N PRO A 117 5.57 -3.12 -9.89
CA PRO A 117 5.06 -1.76 -10.05
C PRO A 117 3.57 -1.74 -9.78
N ALA A 118 3.13 -0.75 -8.99
CA ALA A 118 1.75 -0.58 -8.61
C ALA A 118 1.32 0.88 -8.64
N ILE A 119 0.08 1.12 -9.06
CA ILE A 119 -0.62 2.41 -8.97
C ILE A 119 -1.95 2.13 -8.30
N TRP A 120 -2.15 2.69 -7.13
CA TRP A 120 -3.24 2.33 -6.26
C TRP A 120 -3.69 3.46 -5.34
N MET A 121 -4.84 3.29 -4.74
CA MET A 121 -5.45 4.25 -3.82
C MET A 121 -5.76 3.55 -2.51
N LEU A 122 -5.61 4.29 -1.42
CA LEU A 122 -5.92 3.82 -0.07
C LEU A 122 -6.85 4.80 0.63
N GLY A 123 -7.85 4.28 1.33
CA GLY A 123 -8.73 5.10 2.17
C GLY A 123 -7.93 5.89 3.21
N ASN A 124 -8.27 7.16 3.39
CA ASN A 124 -7.48 8.15 4.15
C ASN A 124 -7.26 7.83 5.64
N LEU A 125 -7.90 6.83 6.20
CA LEU A 125 -7.64 6.38 7.57
C LEU A 125 -6.37 5.53 7.68
N GLY A 126 -6.00 4.84 6.60
CA GLY A 126 -4.77 4.08 6.50
C GLY A 126 -3.66 4.90 5.86
N ARG A 127 -2.42 4.60 6.20
CA ARG A 127 -1.24 5.13 5.53
C ARG A 127 -0.40 3.97 5.05
N ALA A 128 -0.19 3.89 3.75
CA ALA A 128 0.63 2.87 3.13
C ALA A 128 2.02 2.80 3.76
N THR A 129 2.54 1.59 3.96
CA THR A 129 3.83 1.31 4.61
C THR A 129 3.92 1.66 6.11
N TYR A 130 2.81 1.99 6.74
CA TYR A 130 2.73 2.27 8.18
C TYR A 130 1.73 1.30 8.81
N GLU A 131 2.20 0.10 9.13
CA GLU A 131 1.38 -1.03 9.62
C GLU A 131 0.44 -0.63 10.76
N SER A 132 0.93 0.12 11.74
CA SER A 132 0.10 0.56 12.87
C SER A 132 -1.10 1.41 12.49
N SER A 133 -1.08 2.06 11.32
CA SER A 133 -2.20 2.85 10.81
C SER A 133 -3.24 2.01 10.08
N THR A 134 -2.89 0.79 9.67
CA THR A 134 -3.73 -0.12 8.89
C THR A 134 -4.31 -1.27 9.70
N ASN A 135 -3.75 -1.55 10.86
CA ASN A 135 -4.23 -2.61 11.74
C ASN A 135 -5.69 -2.41 12.13
N ASN A 136 -6.51 -3.44 11.92
CA ASN A 136 -7.95 -3.49 12.17
C ASN A 136 -8.80 -2.50 11.35
N ILE A 137 -8.23 -1.79 10.38
CA ILE A 137 -8.98 -0.89 9.49
C ILE A 137 -8.74 -1.16 8.00
N TRP A 138 -7.69 -1.89 7.62
CA TRP A 138 -7.41 -2.25 6.24
C TRP A 138 -7.67 -3.75 5.99
N PRO A 139 -8.24 -4.11 4.85
CA PRO A 139 -8.88 -3.26 3.85
C PRO A 139 -10.31 -2.85 4.22
N TRP A 140 -10.86 -3.43 5.27
CA TRP A 140 -12.22 -3.16 5.76
C TRP A 140 -12.24 -2.86 7.25
N SER A 141 -13.39 -2.36 7.71
CA SER A 141 -13.55 -2.04 9.11
C SER A 141 -13.85 -3.29 9.94
N PHE A 142 -13.03 -3.49 10.96
CA PHE A 142 -13.30 -4.46 12.00
C PHE A 142 -14.10 -3.80 13.14
N ASN A 143 -15.18 -4.44 13.56
CA ASN A 143 -15.98 -4.00 14.72
C ASN A 143 -15.43 -4.57 16.03
N THR A 144 -14.17 -4.98 16.05
CA THR A 144 -13.50 -5.50 17.24
C THR A 144 -12.75 -4.38 17.95
N CYS A 145 -13.09 -4.13 19.20
CA CYS A 145 -12.38 -3.18 20.03
C CYS A 145 -11.02 -3.76 20.44
N ASP A 146 -9.95 -3.18 19.95
CA ASP A 146 -8.58 -3.46 20.36
C ASP A 146 -7.96 -2.21 21.01
N ARG A 147 -7.85 -2.24 22.32
CA ARG A 147 -7.39 -1.09 23.10
C ARG A 147 -5.90 -0.82 22.95
N GLU A 148 -5.11 -1.79 22.53
CA GLU A 148 -3.69 -1.62 22.30
C GLU A 148 -3.42 -0.88 20.99
N LEU A 149 -4.24 -1.15 19.97
CA LEU A 149 -4.14 -0.52 18.65
C LEU A 149 -4.90 0.82 18.56
N GLN A 150 -5.88 1.04 19.44
CA GLN A 150 -6.72 2.24 19.42
C GLN A 150 -5.95 3.56 19.35
N PRO A 151 -4.82 3.77 20.04
CA PRO A 151 -4.08 5.03 19.95
C PRO A 151 -3.52 5.33 18.56
N ALA A 152 -3.28 4.29 17.74
CA ALA A 152 -2.77 4.43 16.38
C ALA A 152 -3.89 4.62 15.35
N GLN A 153 -5.16 4.47 15.75
CA GLN A 153 -6.32 4.54 14.86
C GLN A 153 -7.09 5.84 15.11
N ALA A 154 -7.41 6.55 14.03
CA ALA A 154 -8.20 7.77 14.11
C ALA A 154 -9.63 7.51 14.60
N ILE A 155 -10.17 6.33 14.33
CA ILE A 155 -11.52 5.91 14.71
C ILE A 155 -11.49 4.47 15.16
N SER A 156 -12.05 4.24 16.33
CA SER A 156 -11.99 2.94 16.98
C SER A 156 -13.37 2.32 17.17
N ALA A 157 -13.44 1.01 17.01
CA ALA A 157 -14.59 0.21 17.41
C ALA A 157 -14.81 0.18 18.93
N CYS A 158 -13.93 0.75 19.72
CA CYS A 158 -14.09 0.88 21.18
C CYS A 158 -15.02 2.02 21.59
N ASN A 159 -15.46 2.88 20.69
CA ASN A 159 -16.30 4.02 21.06
C ASN A 159 -17.77 3.58 21.28
N ALA A 160 -18.26 3.78 22.49
CA ALA A 160 -19.63 3.46 22.89
C ALA A 160 -20.67 4.53 22.44
N GLN A 161 -20.22 5.64 21.89
CA GLN A 161 -21.08 6.73 21.44
C GLN A 161 -21.12 6.75 19.91
N ASN A 162 -22.23 7.24 19.35
CA ASN A 162 -22.30 7.53 17.92
C ASN A 162 -21.26 8.60 17.57
N HIS A 163 -20.51 8.36 16.51
CA HIS A 163 -19.47 9.27 16.08
C HIS A 163 -19.29 9.21 14.57
N PHE A 164 -19.04 10.34 13.94
CA PHE A 164 -18.80 10.44 12.49
C PHE A 164 -19.84 9.74 11.61
N GLY A 165 -21.10 9.71 12.04
CA GLY A 165 -22.19 9.01 11.33
C GLY A 165 -22.19 7.48 11.49
N LEU A 166 -21.36 6.93 12.37
CA LEU A 166 -21.30 5.51 12.68
C LEU A 166 -22.13 5.17 13.93
N ASN A 167 -22.56 3.92 14.02
CA ASN A 167 -23.17 3.37 15.21
C ASN A 167 -22.13 3.18 16.33
N PRO A 168 -22.58 3.04 17.59
CA PRO A 168 -21.69 2.65 18.69
C PRO A 168 -20.93 1.35 18.35
N PHE A 169 -19.69 1.28 18.73
CA PHE A 169 -18.80 0.14 18.51
C PHE A 169 -18.59 -0.25 17.04
N GLN A 170 -18.87 0.63 16.12
CA GLN A 170 -18.60 0.42 14.70
C GLN A 170 -17.23 0.96 14.34
N GLY A 171 -16.40 0.11 13.69
CA GLY A 171 -15.12 0.52 13.13
C GLY A 171 -15.27 1.23 11.78
N ARG A 172 -14.19 1.87 11.33
CA ARG A 172 -14.07 2.42 9.97
C ARG A 172 -12.88 1.79 9.26
N GLY A 173 -13.08 1.47 7.97
CA GLY A 173 -12.06 0.84 7.15
C GLY A 173 -11.36 1.80 6.21
N ALA A 174 -10.17 1.41 5.78
CA ALA A 174 -9.42 2.01 4.70
C ALA A 174 -9.45 1.04 3.52
N THR A 175 -10.33 1.29 2.56
CA THR A 175 -10.45 0.50 1.34
C THR A 175 -9.24 0.73 0.45
N GLU A 176 -8.75 -0.32 -0.18
CA GLU A 176 -7.71 -0.26 -1.21
C GLU A 176 -8.31 -0.47 -2.59
N ILE A 177 -7.87 0.32 -3.55
CA ILE A 177 -8.25 0.20 -4.96
C ILE A 177 -6.96 0.21 -5.77
N ASP A 178 -6.65 -0.92 -6.36
CA ASP A 178 -5.48 -1.08 -7.20
C ASP A 178 -5.87 -0.82 -8.65
N ILE A 179 -5.40 0.31 -9.18
CA ILE A 179 -5.65 0.69 -10.57
C ILE A 179 -4.88 -0.27 -11.48
N ILE A 180 -3.65 -0.58 -11.08
CA ILE A 180 -2.83 -1.56 -11.77
C ILE A 180 -1.74 -2.07 -10.83
N GLU A 181 -1.57 -3.37 -10.78
CA GLU A 181 -0.44 -4.08 -10.23
C GLU A 181 0.12 -5.00 -11.31
N ILE A 182 1.43 -4.93 -11.55
CA ILE A 182 2.05 -5.72 -12.61
C ILE A 182 2.83 -6.86 -12.03
N MET A 183 2.50 -8.04 -12.51
CA MET A 183 3.19 -9.28 -12.19
C MET A 183 3.89 -9.82 -13.43
N THR A 184 5.09 -10.30 -13.26
CA THR A 184 5.80 -11.02 -14.33
C THR A 184 5.16 -12.39 -14.54
N GLY A 185 5.23 -12.89 -15.77
CA GLY A 185 4.90 -14.28 -16.04
C GLY A 185 5.89 -15.22 -15.35
N ASP A 186 5.44 -16.44 -15.04
CA ASP A 186 6.33 -17.47 -14.53
C ASP A 186 7.13 -18.08 -15.67
N SER A 187 8.45 -17.89 -15.65
CA SER A 187 9.37 -18.52 -16.58
C SER A 187 9.45 -20.05 -16.42
N ASN A 188 8.96 -20.58 -15.30
CA ASN A 188 8.97 -22.01 -14.97
C ASN A 188 7.62 -22.70 -15.18
N GLY A 189 6.63 -21.99 -15.68
CA GLY A 189 5.29 -22.50 -15.94
C GLY A 189 4.17 -21.64 -15.36
N PRO A 190 2.91 -22.06 -15.56
CA PRO A 190 1.75 -21.29 -15.12
C PRO A 190 1.68 -21.23 -13.60
N LEU A 191 1.23 -20.08 -13.07
CA LEU A 191 0.95 -19.93 -11.65
C LEU A 191 -0.11 -20.96 -11.22
N PRO A 192 0.21 -21.89 -10.32
CA PRO A 192 -0.69 -22.98 -9.96
C PRO A 192 -1.95 -22.55 -9.21
N SER A 193 -1.98 -21.30 -8.74
CA SER A 193 -3.08 -20.73 -7.95
C SER A 193 -4.16 -20.04 -8.80
N THR A 194 -3.99 -19.95 -10.12
CA THR A 194 -4.94 -19.28 -11.01
C THR A 194 -5.71 -20.30 -11.86
N ASP A 195 -6.97 -20.02 -12.16
CA ASP A 195 -7.80 -20.81 -13.06
C ASP A 195 -8.44 -19.88 -14.11
N PRO A 196 -8.02 -19.92 -15.38
CA PRO A 196 -6.92 -20.72 -15.93
C PRO A 196 -5.51 -20.30 -15.43
N PRO A 197 -4.53 -21.20 -15.46
CA PRO A 197 -3.15 -20.88 -15.07
C PRO A 197 -2.53 -19.78 -15.95
N ILE A 198 -1.89 -18.79 -15.32
CA ILE A 198 -1.28 -17.65 -16.01
C ILE A 198 0.22 -17.91 -16.18
N SER A 199 0.68 -17.94 -17.42
CA SER A 199 2.10 -18.11 -17.78
C SER A 199 2.71 -16.90 -18.48
N LEU A 200 1.90 -15.87 -18.74
CA LEU A 200 2.35 -14.61 -19.35
C LEU A 200 2.32 -13.50 -18.30
N PRO A 201 3.09 -12.42 -18.48
CA PRO A 201 2.97 -11.26 -17.62
C PRO A 201 1.53 -10.73 -17.66
N TYR A 202 1.02 -10.30 -16.52
CA TYR A 202 -0.34 -9.84 -16.39
C TYR A 202 -0.44 -8.59 -15.51
N ALA A 203 -1.51 -7.85 -15.70
CA ALA A 203 -1.90 -6.77 -14.83
C ALA A 203 -3.07 -7.24 -13.96
N ASP A 204 -2.96 -7.03 -12.68
CA ASP A 204 -4.06 -7.18 -11.75
C ASP A 204 -4.69 -5.83 -11.45
N MET A 205 -6.03 -5.82 -11.35
CA MET A 205 -6.82 -4.66 -10.98
C MET A 205 -7.79 -5.10 -9.90
N THR A 206 -7.62 -4.61 -8.69
CA THR A 206 -8.36 -5.12 -7.55
C THR A 206 -9.10 -4.02 -6.80
N LEU A 207 -10.20 -4.40 -6.17
CA LEU A 207 -10.94 -3.59 -5.23
C LEU A 207 -11.04 -4.38 -3.92
N GLN A 208 -10.21 -4.01 -2.96
CA GLN A 208 -10.21 -4.63 -1.65
C GLN A 208 -11.21 -3.91 -0.75
N VAL A 209 -12.41 -4.44 -0.69
CA VAL A 209 -13.51 -3.94 0.14
C VAL A 209 -13.97 -5.00 1.11
N SER A 210 -14.55 -4.57 2.22
CA SER A 210 -15.27 -5.46 3.10
C SER A 210 -16.34 -6.22 2.32
N ALA A 211 -16.27 -7.53 2.35
CA ALA A 211 -17.48 -8.31 2.13
C ALA A 211 -18.43 -7.93 3.29
N LEU A 212 -19.56 -7.35 2.98
CA LEU A 212 -20.67 -7.27 3.92
C LEU A 212 -21.05 -8.71 4.21
N VAL A 213 -20.50 -9.30 5.25
CA VAL A 213 -21.04 -10.50 5.84
C VAL A 213 -22.35 -10.06 6.50
N ILE A 214 -23.41 -10.01 5.69
CA ILE A 214 -24.74 -10.17 6.24
C ILE A 214 -24.66 -11.54 6.89
N GLY A 215 -24.58 -11.56 8.21
CA GLY A 215 -24.72 -12.79 8.96
C GLY A 215 -26.08 -13.37 8.59
N LEU A 216 -26.09 -14.25 7.62
CA LEU A 216 -27.13 -15.26 7.49
C LEU A 216 -26.95 -16.08 8.76
N GLY A 217 -27.68 -15.67 9.79
CA GLY A 217 -27.79 -16.46 11.01
C GLY A 217 -28.04 -17.87 10.58
N ASP A 218 -27.31 -18.77 11.20
CA ASP A 218 -27.42 -20.21 11.00
C ASP A 218 -28.89 -20.62 10.99
N MET A 219 -29.45 -20.83 9.81
CA MET A 219 -30.80 -21.34 9.61
C MET A 219 -30.83 -22.86 9.71
N SER A 220 -29.79 -23.49 10.27
CA SER A 220 -29.67 -24.94 10.39
C SER A 220 -30.14 -25.54 11.73
N SER A 221 -30.72 -24.74 12.64
CA SER A 221 -31.23 -25.30 13.90
C SER A 221 -32.68 -24.91 14.18
N LYS A 222 -33.62 -25.36 13.38
CA LYS A 222 -35.01 -25.63 13.76
C LYS A 222 -35.66 -26.50 12.69
N GLY A 223 -35.60 -27.79 12.89
CA GLY A 223 -36.36 -28.83 12.22
C GLY A 223 -36.32 -30.05 13.06
#